data_19cd1fa2931fc2102c13d3f83159d47e
#
_entry.id   19cd1fa2931fc2102c13d3f83159d47e
#
_cell.length_a   1.000
_cell.length_b   1.000
_cell.length_c   1.000
_cell.angle_alpha   90.00
_cell.angle_beta   90.00
_cell.angle_gamma   90.00
#
_symmetry.space_group_name_H-M   'P 1'
#
loop_
_entity.id
_entity.type
_entity.pdbx_description
1 polymer ?
#
loop_
_entity_poly.entity_id
_entity_poly.type
_entity_poly.pdbx_seq_one_letter_code
_entity_poly.pdbx_strand_id
1 'polypeptide(L)'
;MNSKKYDKSAVWFASDLEQQDNWNFSLDQTSRDHLKQMIKATLDKDRPLFNYKPDEFDLGPAGKIIAAAMDMAHYGRGIALLSGLPRDGVSEQEFELLNWAIGLHSGVARPQGRASQYISSVRDAGTDYRAATGRGYSSNAKLDFHADGCDLATLACYNKAKSGGQSMISSSVTAWQVMCAERPDLAEVIHGETYYFSRQGEETEDEGPFYGQPLVDFEEGRLFAKWNRNRIM
;
A
#
# COMPACT_ATOMS: atom_id res chain seq x y z
N MET A 1 3.79 -27.38 -16.44
CA MET A 1 3.86 -26.44 -15.29
C MET A 1 2.80 -26.84 -14.28
N ASN A 2 3.21 -27.26 -13.07
CA ASN A 2 2.24 -27.48 -11.98
C ASN A 2 1.55 -26.15 -11.69
N SER A 3 0.23 -26.09 -11.79
CA SER A 3 -0.56 -24.92 -11.42
C SER A 3 -0.34 -24.63 -9.94
N LYS A 4 0.62 -23.79 -9.60
CA LYS A 4 0.77 -23.28 -8.24
C LYS A 4 -0.56 -22.62 -7.89
N LYS A 5 -1.22 -23.13 -6.83
CA LYS A 5 -2.53 -22.62 -6.41
C LYS A 5 -2.32 -21.31 -5.67
N TYR A 6 -2.74 -20.21 -6.24
CA TYR A 6 -2.91 -18.93 -5.53
C TYR A 6 -4.39 -18.76 -5.14
N ASP A 7 -4.61 -17.84 -4.20
CA ASP A 7 -5.96 -17.55 -3.77
C ASP A 7 -6.79 -17.01 -4.95
N LYS A 8 -7.87 -17.72 -5.25
CA LYS A 8 -8.77 -17.37 -6.35
C LYS A 8 -9.51 -16.05 -6.11
N SER A 9 -9.63 -15.59 -4.86
CA SER A 9 -10.26 -14.32 -4.54
C SER A 9 -9.47 -13.12 -5.05
N ALA A 10 -8.14 -13.29 -5.22
CA ALA A 10 -7.27 -12.27 -5.79
C ALA A 10 -7.34 -12.18 -7.32
N VAL A 11 -8.06 -13.10 -7.99
CA VAL A 11 -8.29 -13.06 -9.44
C VAL A 11 -9.56 -12.27 -9.72
N TRP A 12 -9.42 -11.12 -10.33
CA TRP A 12 -10.55 -10.26 -10.68
C TRP A 12 -10.21 -9.31 -11.83
N PHE A 13 -11.22 -8.91 -12.58
CA PHE A 13 -11.22 -7.81 -13.55
C PHE A 13 -12.01 -6.63 -12.99
N ALA A 14 -11.93 -5.46 -13.61
CA ALA A 14 -12.66 -4.28 -13.19
C ALA A 14 -14.18 -4.53 -13.05
N SER A 15 -14.76 -5.26 -14.00
CA SER A 15 -16.17 -5.64 -13.98
C SER A 15 -16.59 -6.45 -12.74
N ASP A 16 -15.67 -7.24 -12.19
CA ASP A 16 -15.94 -8.05 -11.00
C ASP A 16 -16.02 -7.17 -9.74
N LEU A 17 -15.18 -6.13 -9.68
CA LEU A 17 -15.19 -5.16 -8.58
C LEU A 17 -16.42 -4.24 -8.65
N GLU A 18 -16.92 -3.92 -9.84
CA GLU A 18 -18.13 -3.14 -10.02
C GLU A 18 -19.39 -3.89 -9.58
N GLN A 19 -19.41 -5.22 -9.75
CA GLN A 19 -20.54 -6.06 -9.41
C GLN A 19 -20.54 -6.54 -7.95
N GLN A 20 -19.42 -6.53 -7.28
CA GLN A 20 -19.25 -7.09 -5.94
C GLN A 20 -18.67 -6.03 -4.99
N ASP A 21 -19.44 -5.67 -3.99
CA ASP A 21 -19.11 -4.62 -3.02
C ASP A 21 -18.41 -5.14 -1.74
N ASN A 22 -18.01 -6.41 -1.76
CA ASN A 22 -17.43 -7.06 -0.58
C ASN A 22 -15.99 -6.64 -0.21
N TRP A 23 -15.38 -5.74 -0.98
CA TRP A 23 -14.09 -5.11 -0.72
C TRP A 23 -14.22 -3.68 -0.16
N ASN A 24 -15.47 -3.17 -0.03
CA ASN A 24 -15.80 -1.87 0.52
C ASN A 24 -16.23 -2.00 1.98
N PHE A 25 -15.58 -1.27 2.86
CA PHE A 25 -15.84 -1.21 4.28
C PHE A 25 -16.19 0.23 4.67
N SER A 26 -17.18 0.41 5.51
CA SER A 26 -17.61 1.74 5.94
C SER A 26 -17.71 1.84 7.44
N LEU A 27 -17.10 2.88 7.99
CA LEU A 27 -17.22 3.20 9.42
C LEU A 27 -18.54 3.96 9.66
N ASP A 28 -19.27 3.52 10.65
CA ASP A 28 -20.45 4.23 11.15
C ASP A 28 -20.08 5.47 11.98
N GLN A 29 -21.07 6.25 12.36
CA GLN A 29 -20.83 7.50 13.11
C GLN A 29 -20.17 7.21 14.47
N THR A 30 -20.59 6.17 15.17
CA THR A 30 -20.03 5.79 16.47
C THR A 30 -18.53 5.46 16.35
N SER A 31 -18.16 4.68 15.34
CA SER A 31 -16.75 4.37 15.03
C SER A 31 -15.93 5.61 14.72
N ARG A 32 -16.49 6.53 13.92
CA ARG A 32 -15.82 7.82 13.59
C ARG A 32 -15.58 8.69 14.79
N ASP A 33 -16.61 8.84 15.65
CA ASP A 33 -16.51 9.66 16.85
C ASP A 33 -15.51 9.09 17.84
N HIS A 34 -15.49 7.77 18.01
CA HIS A 34 -14.51 7.08 18.84
C HIS A 34 -13.08 7.31 18.35
N LEU A 35 -12.81 7.05 17.06
CA LEU A 35 -11.48 7.28 16.47
C LEU A 35 -11.05 8.75 16.61
N LYS A 36 -11.96 9.70 16.39
CA LYS A 36 -11.67 11.13 16.54
C LYS A 36 -11.32 11.50 17.97
N GLN A 37 -12.00 10.95 18.97
CA GLN A 37 -11.67 11.15 20.38
C GLN A 37 -10.33 10.52 20.74
N MET A 38 -10.11 9.29 20.32
CA MET A 38 -8.87 8.54 20.56
C MET A 38 -7.65 9.31 20.04
N ILE A 39 -7.62 9.73 18.76
CA ILE A 39 -6.46 10.44 18.20
C ILE A 39 -6.22 11.79 18.89
N LYS A 40 -7.28 12.52 19.28
CA LYS A 40 -7.13 13.80 19.99
C LYS A 40 -6.58 13.63 21.40
N ALA A 41 -6.92 12.54 22.06
CA ALA A 41 -6.43 12.24 23.40
C ALA A 41 -4.99 11.71 23.38
N THR A 42 -4.58 11.04 22.30
CA THR A 42 -3.28 10.35 22.20
C THR A 42 -2.20 11.24 21.57
N LEU A 43 -2.59 12.22 20.73
CA LEU A 43 -1.62 13.04 20.00
C LEU A 43 -0.72 13.84 20.94
N ASP A 44 0.55 13.55 20.89
CA ASP A 44 1.64 14.39 21.38
C ASP A 44 2.39 14.96 20.16
N LYS A 45 2.36 16.29 19.99
CA LYS A 45 2.90 16.97 18.80
C LYS A 45 4.42 16.88 18.68
N ASP A 46 5.09 16.67 19.79
CA ASP A 46 6.54 16.60 19.87
C ASP A 46 7.06 15.16 19.81
N ARG A 47 6.16 14.18 19.81
CA ARG A 47 6.50 12.76 19.81
C ARG A 47 6.56 12.20 18.39
N PRO A 48 7.71 11.62 17.97
CA PRO A 48 7.82 10.95 16.68
C PRO A 48 6.85 9.77 16.55
N LEU A 49 6.27 9.56 15.36
CA LEU A 49 5.29 8.50 15.11
C LEU A 49 5.80 7.11 15.50
N PHE A 50 7.07 6.79 15.22
CA PHE A 50 7.66 5.48 15.52
C PHE A 50 7.84 5.18 17.02
N ASN A 51 7.61 6.15 17.89
CA ASN A 51 7.62 5.96 19.34
C ASN A 51 6.26 5.54 19.92
N TYR A 52 5.19 5.62 19.12
CA TYR A 52 3.87 5.12 19.53
C TYR A 52 3.80 3.60 19.37
N LYS A 53 3.06 2.96 20.28
CA LYS A 53 2.84 1.51 20.28
C LYS A 53 1.37 1.17 20.01
N PRO A 54 1.07 -0.03 19.50
CA PRO A 54 -0.32 -0.43 19.19
C PRO A 54 -1.26 -0.33 20.40
N ASP A 55 -0.81 -0.66 21.59
CA ASP A 55 -1.59 -0.66 22.83
C ASP A 55 -1.99 0.74 23.34
N GLU A 56 -1.42 1.79 22.75
CA GLU A 56 -1.81 3.18 23.02
C GLU A 56 -3.06 3.62 22.23
N PHE A 57 -3.50 2.82 21.25
CA PHE A 57 -4.61 3.13 20.37
C PHE A 57 -5.75 2.14 20.53
N ASP A 58 -6.80 2.52 21.25
CA ASP A 58 -8.04 1.77 21.27
C ASP A 58 -8.89 2.13 20.05
N LEU A 59 -8.92 1.26 19.04
CA LEU A 59 -9.74 1.45 17.84
C LEU A 59 -11.26 1.27 18.11
N GLY A 60 -11.64 0.77 19.29
CA GLY A 60 -13.02 0.61 19.73
C GLY A 60 -13.89 -0.14 18.71
N PRO A 61 -15.11 0.39 18.42
CA PRO A 61 -16.03 -0.26 17.48
C PRO A 61 -15.48 -0.30 16.04
N ALA A 62 -14.55 0.60 15.66
CA ALA A 62 -13.92 0.58 14.34
C ALA A 62 -12.95 -0.58 14.15
N GLY A 63 -12.38 -1.14 15.24
CA GLY A 63 -11.31 -2.12 15.18
C GLY A 63 -11.65 -3.35 14.35
N LYS A 64 -12.86 -3.91 14.49
CA LYS A 64 -13.30 -5.07 13.71
C LYS A 64 -13.45 -4.77 12.23
N ILE A 65 -13.93 -3.58 11.88
CA ILE A 65 -14.12 -3.16 10.49
C ILE A 65 -12.76 -2.94 9.83
N ILE A 66 -11.84 -2.29 10.54
CA ILE A 66 -10.47 -2.06 10.08
C ILE A 66 -9.75 -3.39 9.88
N ALA A 67 -9.82 -4.30 10.85
CA ALA A 67 -9.22 -5.63 10.73
C ALA A 67 -9.76 -6.40 9.51
N ALA A 68 -11.07 -6.40 9.29
CA ALA A 68 -11.68 -7.05 8.14
C ALA A 68 -11.23 -6.43 6.80
N ALA A 69 -11.06 -5.10 6.74
CA ALA A 69 -10.52 -4.42 5.56
C ALA A 69 -9.05 -4.82 5.30
N MET A 70 -8.23 -4.90 6.35
CA MET A 70 -6.85 -5.33 6.24
C MET A 70 -6.73 -6.80 5.84
N ASP A 71 -7.56 -7.68 6.40
CA ASP A 71 -7.62 -9.08 6.01
C ASP A 71 -8.04 -9.25 4.54
N MET A 72 -9.00 -8.46 4.07
CA MET A 72 -9.41 -8.45 2.66
C MET A 72 -8.26 -8.02 1.74
N ALA A 73 -7.51 -7.01 2.13
CA ALA A 73 -6.36 -6.54 1.37
C ALA A 73 -5.19 -7.54 1.41
N HIS A 74 -4.97 -8.22 2.53
CA HIS A 74 -3.81 -9.10 2.71
C HIS A 74 -4.08 -10.54 2.25
N TYR A 75 -5.23 -11.11 2.59
CA TYR A 75 -5.55 -12.53 2.36
C TYR A 75 -6.69 -12.75 1.35
N GLY A 76 -7.41 -11.70 1.00
CA GLY A 76 -8.54 -11.78 0.11
C GLY A 76 -8.22 -11.28 -1.30
N ARG A 77 -8.92 -10.24 -1.73
CA ARG A 77 -8.81 -9.68 -3.09
C ARG A 77 -7.50 -8.94 -3.38
N GLY A 78 -6.66 -8.69 -2.38
CA GLY A 78 -5.47 -7.86 -2.53
C GLY A 78 -5.75 -6.36 -2.51
N ILE A 79 -7.00 -5.98 -2.21
CA ILE A 79 -7.45 -4.60 -2.10
C ILE A 79 -8.62 -4.49 -1.13
N ALA A 80 -8.68 -3.38 -0.41
CA ALA A 80 -9.86 -2.95 0.34
C ALA A 80 -10.00 -1.43 0.29
N LEU A 81 -11.24 -0.94 0.28
CA LEU A 81 -11.58 0.46 0.44
C LEU A 81 -12.24 0.66 1.79
N LEU A 82 -11.62 1.43 2.68
CA LEU A 82 -12.18 1.81 3.95
C LEU A 82 -12.65 3.27 3.88
N SER A 83 -13.95 3.48 3.98
CA SER A 83 -14.58 4.79 3.97
C SER A 83 -15.01 5.24 5.35
N GLY A 84 -15.19 6.56 5.53
CA GLY A 84 -15.69 7.14 6.77
C GLY A 84 -14.63 7.38 7.82
N LEU A 85 -13.35 7.48 7.48
CA LEU A 85 -12.36 8.00 8.42
C LEU A 85 -12.75 9.41 8.88
N PRO A 86 -12.59 9.75 10.17
CA PRO A 86 -12.94 11.07 10.67
C PRO A 86 -12.08 12.15 10.02
N ARG A 87 -12.72 13.18 9.45
CA ARG A 87 -12.04 14.26 8.75
C ARG A 87 -12.39 15.63 9.35
N ASP A 88 -13.69 15.88 9.64
CA ASP A 88 -14.15 17.17 10.13
C ASP A 88 -13.62 17.47 11.52
N GLY A 89 -12.92 18.60 11.65
CA GLY A 89 -12.28 19.02 12.89
C GLY A 89 -11.14 18.09 13.34
N VAL A 90 -10.47 17.46 12.35
CA VAL A 90 -9.26 16.66 12.50
C VAL A 90 -8.14 17.36 11.74
N SER A 91 -7.06 17.69 12.43
CA SER A 91 -5.86 18.29 11.81
C SER A 91 -5.08 17.26 10.98
N GLU A 92 -4.15 17.73 10.18
CA GLU A 92 -3.26 16.87 9.39
C GLU A 92 -2.45 15.91 10.27
N GLN A 93 -1.87 16.40 11.36
CA GLN A 93 -1.13 15.58 12.33
C GLN A 93 -1.99 14.52 13.01
N GLU A 94 -3.21 14.89 13.40
CA GLU A 94 -4.17 13.92 13.96
C GLU A 94 -4.54 12.84 12.93
N PHE A 95 -4.69 13.21 11.67
CA PHE A 95 -4.99 12.26 10.59
C PHE A 95 -3.80 11.35 10.25
N GLU A 96 -2.58 11.87 10.28
CA GLU A 96 -1.36 11.07 10.16
C GLU A 96 -1.24 10.06 11.31
N LEU A 97 -1.53 10.51 12.56
CA LEU A 97 -1.55 9.62 13.72
C LEU A 97 -2.63 8.53 13.60
N LEU A 98 -3.80 8.86 13.05
CA LEU A 98 -4.83 7.86 12.77
C LEU A 98 -4.36 6.81 11.76
N ASN A 99 -3.74 7.25 10.66
CA ASN A 99 -3.20 6.33 9.66
C ASN A 99 -2.09 5.45 10.25
N TRP A 100 -1.25 6.03 11.10
CA TRP A 100 -0.23 5.32 11.86
C TRP A 100 -0.84 4.25 12.78
N ALA A 101 -1.84 4.61 13.57
CA ALA A 101 -2.55 3.71 14.47
C ALA A 101 -3.15 2.50 13.73
N ILE A 102 -3.81 2.74 12.60
CA ILE A 102 -4.36 1.69 11.74
C ILE A 102 -3.23 0.76 11.25
N GLY A 103 -2.12 1.32 10.79
CA GLY A 103 -0.96 0.56 10.34
C GLY A 103 -0.36 -0.32 11.44
N LEU A 104 -0.19 0.20 12.65
CA LEU A 104 0.34 -0.54 13.79
C LEU A 104 -0.51 -1.74 14.21
N HIS A 105 -1.84 -1.66 14.04
CA HIS A 105 -2.75 -2.79 14.28
C HIS A 105 -2.75 -3.82 13.13
N SER A 106 -2.12 -3.50 12.01
CA SER A 106 -2.09 -4.37 10.82
C SER A 106 -0.74 -5.04 10.60
N GLY A 107 0.34 -4.51 11.20
CA GLY A 107 1.69 -5.06 11.02
C GLY A 107 2.80 -4.14 11.48
N VAL A 108 4.00 -4.40 10.99
CA VAL A 108 5.20 -3.63 11.30
C VAL A 108 5.42 -2.57 10.23
N ALA A 109 5.52 -1.32 10.65
CA ALA A 109 5.75 -0.21 9.74
C ALA A 109 7.14 -0.31 9.08
N ARG A 110 7.18 -0.15 7.75
CA ARG A 110 8.42 -0.10 6.99
C ARG A 110 8.82 1.37 6.75
N PRO A 111 10.07 1.75 7.03
CA PRO A 111 10.56 3.08 6.71
C PRO A 111 10.51 3.33 5.19
N GLN A 112 10.20 4.57 4.81
CA GLN A 112 10.21 5.03 3.44
C GLN A 112 11.31 6.08 3.28
N GLY A 113 12.34 5.77 2.50
CA GLY A 113 13.44 6.70 2.26
C GLY A 113 14.47 6.78 3.38
N ARG A 114 15.50 7.59 3.11
CA ARG A 114 16.73 7.71 3.94
C ARG A 114 16.50 8.27 5.35
N ALA A 115 15.45 9.06 5.53
CA ALA A 115 15.21 9.79 6.78
C ALA A 115 14.36 9.01 7.79
N SER A 116 14.22 7.70 7.64
CA SER A 116 13.33 6.88 8.47
C SER A 116 11.89 7.45 8.53
N GLN A 117 11.45 8.02 7.42
CA GLN A 117 10.10 8.53 7.27
C GLN A 117 9.15 7.35 7.05
N TYR A 118 8.10 7.25 7.85
CA TYR A 118 7.13 6.14 7.78
C TYR A 118 5.86 6.51 7.03
N ILE A 119 5.49 7.80 7.01
CA ILE A 119 4.35 8.34 6.28
C ILE A 119 4.85 9.43 5.35
N SER A 120 4.43 9.39 4.09
CA SER A 120 4.76 10.40 3.09
C SER A 120 3.50 11.12 2.64
N SER A 121 3.53 12.46 2.66
CA SER A 121 2.45 13.27 2.10
C SER A 121 2.48 13.20 0.58
N VAL A 122 1.37 12.73 -0.02
CA VAL A 122 1.18 12.71 -1.48
C VAL A 122 0.65 14.06 -1.92
N ARG A 123 1.51 14.90 -2.50
CA ARG A 123 1.18 16.26 -2.94
C ARG A 123 1.98 16.63 -4.19
N ASP A 124 1.39 17.44 -5.04
CA ASP A 124 2.16 18.09 -6.10
C ASP A 124 3.05 19.19 -5.48
N ALA A 125 4.32 18.86 -5.31
CA ALA A 125 5.36 19.82 -4.86
C ALA A 125 6.14 20.40 -6.04
N GLY A 126 5.71 20.19 -7.28
CA GLY A 126 6.38 20.64 -8.49
C GLY A 126 7.70 19.93 -8.78
N THR A 127 7.91 18.74 -8.22
CA THR A 127 9.15 17.99 -8.44
C THR A 127 9.11 17.20 -9.74
N ASP A 128 10.25 17.06 -10.41
CA ASP A 128 10.41 16.13 -11.52
C ASP A 128 10.67 14.72 -10.98
N TYR A 129 9.69 13.82 -11.11
CA TYR A 129 9.83 12.44 -10.62
C TYR A 129 10.88 11.62 -11.39
N ARG A 130 11.32 12.07 -12.57
CA ARG A 130 12.38 11.44 -13.37
C ARG A 130 13.78 11.85 -12.96
N ALA A 131 13.90 12.88 -12.14
CA ALA A 131 15.18 13.24 -11.56
C ALA A 131 15.73 12.12 -10.66
N ALA A 132 17.04 12.00 -10.53
CA ALA A 132 17.70 10.95 -9.75
C ALA A 132 17.20 10.84 -8.29
N THR A 133 16.74 11.97 -7.71
CA THR A 133 16.15 12.04 -6.37
C THR A 133 14.65 12.29 -6.39
N GLY A 134 14.02 12.29 -7.59
CA GLY A 134 12.59 12.55 -7.75
C GLY A 134 11.74 11.43 -7.17
N ARG A 135 10.61 11.82 -6.56
CA ARG A 135 9.61 10.88 -6.04
C ARG A 135 8.28 11.13 -6.74
N GLY A 136 7.63 10.04 -7.19
CA GLY A 136 6.38 10.14 -7.91
C GLY A 136 5.27 10.79 -7.09
N TYR A 137 5.22 10.53 -5.78
CA TYR A 137 4.22 11.09 -4.87
C TYR A 137 4.34 12.61 -4.63
N SER A 138 5.43 13.23 -5.04
CA SER A 138 5.66 14.67 -4.93
C SER A 138 5.50 15.43 -6.27
N SER A 139 4.97 14.78 -7.27
CA SER A 139 4.76 15.34 -8.61
C SER A 139 3.30 15.16 -9.07
N ASN A 140 2.89 15.92 -10.10
CA ASN A 140 1.60 15.76 -10.78
C ASN A 140 1.66 14.79 -11.97
N ALA A 141 2.76 14.08 -12.14
CA ALA A 141 2.93 13.16 -13.25
C ALA A 141 2.09 11.88 -13.05
N LYS A 142 1.60 11.34 -14.16
CA LYS A 142 1.01 10.00 -14.17
C LYS A 142 2.09 8.98 -13.84
N LEU A 143 1.84 8.17 -12.84
CA LEU A 143 2.72 7.06 -12.48
C LEU A 143 2.30 5.80 -13.23
N ASP A 144 3.28 5.03 -13.70
CA ASP A 144 3.05 3.70 -14.25
C ASP A 144 2.56 2.75 -13.15
N PHE A 145 1.83 1.69 -13.52
CA PHE A 145 1.49 0.62 -12.59
C PHE A 145 2.77 0.05 -11.98
N HIS A 146 2.76 -0.09 -10.68
CA HIS A 146 3.89 -0.63 -9.91
C HIS A 146 3.39 -1.35 -8.66
N ALA A 147 4.23 -2.19 -8.10
CA ALA A 147 4.07 -2.77 -6.78
C ALA A 147 5.05 -2.10 -5.82
N ASP A 148 4.57 -1.71 -4.65
CA ASP A 148 5.42 -1.20 -3.58
C ASP A 148 6.26 -2.31 -2.93
N GLY A 149 7.27 -1.93 -2.18
CA GLY A 149 8.19 -2.87 -1.54
C GLY A 149 7.74 -3.30 -0.14
N CYS A 150 6.45 -3.54 0.06
CA CYS A 150 5.85 -3.95 1.33
C CYS A 150 4.70 -4.92 1.07
N ASP A 151 4.25 -5.64 2.11
CA ASP A 151 3.12 -6.58 2.02
C ASP A 151 1.79 -5.84 1.90
N LEU A 152 1.65 -4.72 2.62
CA LEU A 152 0.49 -3.84 2.57
C LEU A 152 0.93 -2.39 2.46
N ALA A 153 0.31 -1.65 1.54
CA ALA A 153 0.41 -0.20 1.46
C ALA A 153 -0.95 0.42 1.78
N THR A 154 -0.96 1.44 2.63
CA THR A 154 -2.17 2.22 2.92
C THR A 154 -2.06 3.61 2.32
N LEU A 155 -3.11 4.06 1.63
CA LEU A 155 -3.21 5.40 1.09
C LEU A 155 -4.43 6.09 1.70
N ALA A 156 -4.22 6.97 2.67
CA ALA A 156 -5.28 7.69 3.36
C ALA A 156 -5.50 9.07 2.75
N CYS A 157 -6.73 9.35 2.31
CA CYS A 157 -7.11 10.61 1.68
C CYS A 157 -7.53 11.64 2.70
N TYR A 158 -6.65 12.58 3.04
CA TYR A 158 -6.97 13.73 3.92
C TYR A 158 -7.80 14.78 3.17
N ASN A 159 -7.40 15.16 1.97
CA ASN A 159 -8.13 16.04 1.07
C ASN A 159 -8.09 15.48 -0.36
N LYS A 160 -9.21 15.60 -1.06
CA LYS A 160 -9.23 15.29 -2.49
C LYS A 160 -8.46 16.35 -3.27
N ALA A 161 -7.74 15.94 -4.32
CA ALA A 161 -7.16 16.85 -5.27
C ALA A 161 -8.27 17.70 -5.96
N LYS A 162 -7.94 18.92 -6.36
CA LYS A 162 -8.84 19.77 -7.12
C LYS A 162 -9.23 19.15 -8.47
N SER A 163 -8.27 18.46 -9.09
CA SER A 163 -8.45 17.69 -10.33
C SER A 163 -7.38 16.62 -10.41
N GLY A 164 -7.65 15.50 -11.07
CA GLY A 164 -6.71 14.38 -11.15
C GLY A 164 -6.57 13.60 -9.84
N GLY A 165 -5.45 12.91 -9.69
CA GLY A 165 -5.13 12.14 -8.49
C GLY A 165 -5.91 10.83 -8.34
N GLN A 166 -6.56 10.35 -9.40
CA GLN A 166 -7.24 9.05 -9.38
C GLN A 166 -6.21 7.93 -9.28
N SER A 167 -6.49 6.98 -8.38
CA SER A 167 -5.73 5.73 -8.30
C SER A 167 -6.34 4.69 -9.24
N MET A 168 -5.48 4.04 -10.01
CA MET A 168 -5.85 2.86 -10.80
C MET A 168 -5.20 1.64 -10.16
N ILE A 169 -5.97 0.56 -10.08
CA ILE A 169 -5.53 -0.69 -9.47
C ILE A 169 -5.69 -1.84 -10.47
N SER A 170 -4.81 -2.82 -10.35
CA SER A 170 -4.85 -4.07 -11.12
C SER A 170 -4.42 -5.23 -10.25
N SER A 171 -5.05 -6.38 -10.42
CA SER A 171 -4.61 -7.60 -9.75
C SER A 171 -3.34 -8.15 -10.42
N SER A 172 -2.26 -8.26 -9.66
CA SER A 172 -1.04 -8.93 -10.13
C SER A 172 -1.28 -10.41 -10.40
N VAL A 173 -2.18 -11.05 -9.68
CA VAL A 173 -2.56 -12.46 -9.88
C VAL A 173 -3.26 -12.63 -11.21
N THR A 174 -4.23 -11.75 -11.55
CA THR A 174 -4.90 -11.76 -12.85
C THR A 174 -3.93 -11.49 -13.99
N ALA A 175 -3.06 -10.47 -13.82
CA ALA A 175 -2.04 -10.14 -14.82
C ALA A 175 -1.12 -11.33 -15.10
N TRP A 176 -0.70 -12.05 -14.05
CA TRP A 176 0.07 -13.29 -14.19
C TRP A 176 -0.68 -14.38 -14.93
N GLN A 177 -1.96 -14.61 -14.62
CA GLN A 177 -2.78 -15.61 -15.31
C GLN A 177 -2.91 -15.31 -16.82
N VAL A 178 -3.21 -14.06 -17.14
CA VAL A 178 -3.32 -13.61 -18.54
C VAL A 178 -1.99 -13.81 -19.26
N MET A 179 -0.88 -13.46 -18.61
CA MET A 179 0.46 -13.67 -19.19
C MET A 179 0.76 -15.16 -19.41
N CYS A 180 0.45 -16.03 -18.46
CA CYS A 180 0.63 -17.47 -18.62
C CYS A 180 -0.20 -18.04 -19.79
N ALA A 181 -1.40 -17.48 -20.02
CA ALA A 181 -2.28 -17.93 -21.10
C ALA A 181 -1.86 -17.40 -22.47
N GLU A 182 -1.49 -16.14 -22.56
CA GLU A 182 -1.23 -15.46 -23.84
C GLU A 182 0.25 -15.47 -24.23
N ARG A 183 1.16 -15.40 -23.24
CA ARG A 183 2.61 -15.32 -23.44
C ARG A 183 3.35 -16.23 -22.44
N PRO A 184 3.18 -17.57 -22.53
CA PRO A 184 3.87 -18.50 -21.64
C PRO A 184 5.40 -18.39 -21.72
N ASP A 185 5.93 -17.99 -22.87
CA ASP A 185 7.34 -17.71 -23.09
C ASP A 185 7.84 -16.57 -22.14
N LEU A 186 7.09 -15.49 -22.04
CA LEU A 186 7.44 -14.39 -21.14
C LEU A 186 7.19 -14.72 -19.66
N ALA A 187 6.13 -15.49 -19.38
CA ALA A 187 5.84 -15.93 -18.02
C ALA A 187 7.00 -16.76 -17.44
N GLU A 188 7.61 -17.63 -18.24
CA GLU A 188 8.79 -18.40 -17.85
C GLU A 188 9.99 -17.49 -17.52
N VAL A 189 10.24 -16.49 -18.34
CA VAL A 189 11.34 -15.53 -18.16
C VAL A 189 11.16 -14.73 -16.89
N ILE A 190 10.00 -14.10 -16.67
CA ILE A 190 9.80 -13.21 -15.51
C ILE A 190 9.72 -13.94 -14.15
N HIS A 191 9.43 -15.25 -14.17
CA HIS A 191 9.47 -16.10 -12.97
C HIS A 191 10.83 -16.76 -12.76
N GLY A 192 11.52 -17.13 -13.84
CA GLY A 192 12.77 -17.92 -13.78
C GLY A 192 14.03 -17.07 -13.64
N GLU A 193 14.01 -15.82 -14.07
CA GLU A 193 15.21 -14.98 -14.11
C GLU A 193 15.24 -13.98 -12.96
N THR A 194 16.46 -13.64 -12.55
CA THR A 194 16.71 -12.61 -11.53
C THR A 194 16.86 -11.24 -12.19
N TYR A 195 16.05 -10.31 -11.76
CA TYR A 195 16.11 -8.90 -12.13
C TYR A 195 16.70 -8.07 -11.01
N TYR A 196 17.44 -7.03 -11.36
CA TYR A 196 18.07 -6.15 -10.39
C TYR A 196 17.24 -4.87 -10.22
N PHE A 197 16.95 -4.55 -8.97
CA PHE A 197 16.20 -3.36 -8.58
C PHE A 197 17.09 -2.39 -7.83
N SER A 198 17.06 -1.12 -8.24
CA SER A 198 17.74 -0.05 -7.53
C SER A 198 17.06 0.21 -6.19
N ARG A 199 17.86 0.36 -5.13
CA ARG A 199 17.41 0.84 -3.82
C ARG A 199 17.19 2.36 -3.80
N GLN A 200 17.55 3.07 -4.86
CA GLN A 200 17.40 4.53 -5.00
C GLN A 200 18.02 5.33 -3.84
N GLY A 201 19.10 4.83 -3.27
CA GLY A 201 19.79 5.43 -2.14
C GLY A 201 19.11 5.23 -0.80
N GLU A 202 18.26 4.21 -0.67
CA GLU A 202 17.64 3.77 0.58
C GLU A 202 18.38 2.58 1.21
N GLU A 203 19.57 2.25 0.66
CA GLU A 203 20.44 1.21 1.20
C GLU A 203 21.00 1.58 2.57
N THR A 204 21.15 0.57 3.43
CA THR A 204 21.92 0.65 4.68
C THR A 204 23.43 0.49 4.40
N GLU A 205 24.28 0.70 5.42
CA GLU A 205 25.75 0.60 5.27
C GLU A 205 26.19 -0.81 4.78
N ASP A 206 25.43 -1.86 5.13
CA ASP A 206 25.74 -3.24 4.78
C ASP A 206 25.10 -3.69 3.45
N GLU A 207 24.30 -2.85 2.81
CA GLU A 207 23.58 -3.19 1.60
C GLU A 207 24.20 -2.54 0.37
N GLY A 208 24.23 -3.29 -0.73
CA GLY A 208 24.59 -2.72 -2.03
C GLY A 208 23.45 -1.87 -2.63
N PRO A 209 23.75 -1.04 -3.66
CA PRO A 209 22.77 -0.14 -4.27
C PRO A 209 21.64 -0.86 -5.03
N PHE A 210 21.79 -2.18 -5.22
CA PHE A 210 20.83 -3.03 -5.92
C PHE A 210 20.55 -4.29 -5.14
N TYR A 211 19.38 -4.89 -5.41
CA TYR A 211 19.04 -6.25 -4.96
C TYR A 211 18.42 -7.02 -6.11
N GLY A 212 18.66 -8.33 -6.15
CA GLY A 212 18.16 -9.23 -7.19
C GLY A 212 16.98 -10.05 -6.69
N GLN A 213 15.94 -10.14 -7.51
CA GLN A 213 14.82 -11.07 -7.31
C GLN A 213 14.06 -11.30 -8.61
N PRO A 214 13.28 -12.39 -8.74
CA PRO A 214 12.37 -12.54 -9.88
C PRO A 214 11.24 -11.49 -9.83
N LEU A 215 10.65 -11.20 -11.00
CA LEU A 215 9.50 -10.30 -11.08
C LEU A 215 8.23 -10.95 -10.49
N VAL A 216 8.13 -12.26 -10.60
CA VAL A 216 7.05 -13.07 -10.01
C VAL A 216 7.66 -14.26 -9.30
N ASP A 217 7.24 -14.47 -8.07
CA ASP A 217 7.60 -15.63 -7.27
C ASP A 217 6.40 -16.18 -6.50
N PHE A 218 6.55 -17.36 -5.92
CA PHE A 218 5.51 -18.05 -5.18
C PHE A 218 6.07 -18.60 -3.88
N GLU A 219 5.42 -18.26 -2.78
CA GLU A 219 5.73 -18.79 -1.46
C GLU A 219 4.43 -19.20 -0.78
N GLU A 220 4.38 -20.40 -0.23
CA GLU A 220 3.23 -20.99 0.46
C GLU A 220 1.89 -20.87 -0.33
N GLY A 221 1.97 -20.93 -1.65
CA GLY A 221 0.80 -20.82 -2.53
C GLY A 221 0.32 -19.38 -2.79
N ARG A 222 1.03 -18.39 -2.30
CA ARG A 222 0.80 -16.97 -2.61
C ARG A 222 1.70 -16.51 -3.75
N LEU A 223 1.17 -15.65 -4.59
CA LEU A 223 1.95 -14.99 -5.63
C LEU A 223 2.54 -13.69 -5.09
N PHE A 224 3.83 -13.54 -5.25
CA PHE A 224 4.56 -12.30 -5.01
C PHE A 224 4.94 -11.69 -6.36
N ALA A 225 4.54 -10.45 -6.60
CA ALA A 225 4.91 -9.72 -7.79
C ALA A 225 5.67 -8.47 -7.41
N LYS A 226 6.82 -8.28 -8.05
CA LYS A 226 7.61 -7.06 -7.93
C LYS A 226 7.71 -6.40 -9.29
N TRP A 227 6.96 -5.35 -9.47
CA TRP A 227 7.00 -4.56 -10.68
C TRP A 227 7.21 -3.09 -10.34
N ASN A 228 8.30 -2.52 -10.77
CA ASN A 228 8.53 -1.08 -10.67
C ASN A 228 9.53 -0.67 -11.77
N ARG A 229 9.00 -0.21 -12.90
CA ARG A 229 9.80 0.13 -14.07
C ARG A 229 10.91 1.12 -13.77
N ASN A 230 10.70 2.05 -12.85
CA ASN A 230 11.69 3.07 -12.51
C ASN A 230 12.82 2.53 -11.61
N ARG A 231 12.70 1.32 -11.09
CA ARG A 231 13.71 0.67 -10.24
C ARG A 231 14.43 -0.48 -10.93
N ILE A 232 13.85 -1.06 -11.99
CA ILE A 232 14.47 -2.16 -12.75
C ILE A 232 15.62 -1.60 -13.59
N MET A 233 16.77 -2.30 -13.55
CA MET A 233 18.00 -1.95 -14.26
C MET A 233 18.08 -2.69 -15.60
#